data_979064d45957da5a196a56e492a7eed3
#
_entry.id   979064d45957da5a196a56e492a7eed3
#
_cell.length_a   1.000
_cell.length_b   1.000
_cell.length_c   1.000
_cell.angle_alpha   90.00
_cell.angle_beta   90.00
_cell.angle_gamma   90.00
#
_symmetry.space_group_name_H-M   'P 1'
#
loop_
_entity.id
_entity.type
_entity.pdbx_description
1 polymer ?
#
loop_
_entity_poly.entity_id
_entity_poly.type
_entity_poly.pdbx_seq_one_letter_code
_entity_poly.pdbx_strand_id
1 'polypeptide(L)'
;MELHVNDILTRITRYNLIRKGRMIYIDVHQKIQGNLAGDYIAVPNLVNIVAKPEHQGAGSSEQEALESCLKKIKGLNIEDLFPTTGSGQAPAAPKKK
;
A
#
# COMPACT_ATOMS: atom_id res chain seq x y z
N MET A 1 -8.91 -6.00 -24.57
CA MET A 1 -7.99 -6.36 -23.47
C MET A 1 -8.60 -7.52 -22.71
N GLU A 2 -7.86 -8.61 -22.62
CA GLU A 2 -8.37 -9.79 -21.94
C GLU A 2 -7.56 -10.09 -20.70
N LEU A 3 -8.22 -10.26 -19.58
CA LEU A 3 -7.59 -10.65 -18.34
C LEU A 3 -8.09 -12.02 -17.92
N HIS A 4 -7.28 -12.72 -17.13
CA HIS A 4 -7.75 -13.92 -16.46
C HIS A 4 -8.78 -13.55 -15.40
N VAL A 5 -9.55 -14.53 -14.95
CA VAL A 5 -10.71 -14.28 -14.11
C VAL A 5 -10.38 -13.52 -12.82
N ASN A 6 -9.20 -13.72 -12.26
CA ASN A 6 -8.83 -13.06 -11.01
C ASN A 6 -7.78 -11.97 -11.18
N ASP A 7 -7.48 -11.59 -12.41
CA ASP A 7 -6.51 -10.53 -12.65
C ASP A 7 -7.08 -9.18 -12.27
N ILE A 8 -6.21 -8.28 -11.84
CA ILE A 8 -6.55 -6.89 -11.60
C ILE A 8 -5.53 -6.06 -12.34
N LEU A 9 -6.01 -5.16 -13.18
CA LEU A 9 -5.15 -4.25 -13.92
C LEU A 9 -5.34 -2.85 -13.38
N THR A 10 -4.25 -2.20 -12.99
CA THR A 10 -4.33 -0.84 -12.47
C THR A 10 -3.30 0.04 -13.15
N ARG A 11 -3.57 1.34 -13.08
CA ARG A 11 -2.58 2.37 -13.40
C ARG A 11 -2.05 2.89 -12.08
N ILE A 12 -0.75 3.11 -11.99
CA ILE A 12 -0.13 3.55 -10.73
C ILE A 12 0.38 4.97 -10.87
N THR A 13 0.04 5.81 -9.88
CA THR A 13 0.70 7.09 -9.66
C THR A 13 1.50 6.97 -8.39
N ARG A 14 2.80 7.23 -8.46
CA ARG A 14 3.70 7.02 -7.33
C ARG A 14 4.05 8.33 -6.67
N TYR A 15 3.91 8.37 -5.36
CA TYR A 15 4.29 9.50 -4.53
C TYR A 15 5.46 9.10 -3.63
N ASN A 16 6.30 10.07 -3.30
CA ASN A 16 7.37 9.86 -2.34
C ASN A 16 6.93 10.46 -1.00
N LEU A 17 6.99 9.67 0.04
CA LEU A 17 6.77 10.18 1.39
C LEU A 17 8.10 10.14 2.12
N ILE A 18 8.52 11.30 2.60
CA ILE A 18 9.77 11.41 3.36
C ILE A 18 9.40 11.67 4.80
N ARG A 19 9.81 10.76 5.66
CA ARG A 19 9.52 10.87 7.10
C ARG A 19 10.80 10.67 7.88
N LYS A 20 11.20 11.69 8.63
CA LYS A 20 12.42 11.62 9.44
C LYS A 20 13.62 11.19 8.60
N GLY A 21 13.74 11.75 7.40
CA GLY A 21 14.85 11.48 6.51
C GLY A 21 14.80 10.15 5.78
N ARG A 22 13.74 9.36 5.98
CA ARG A 22 13.58 8.09 5.28
C ARG A 22 12.47 8.22 4.25
N MET A 23 12.66 7.59 3.11
CA MET A 23 11.71 7.70 2.02
C MET A 23 11.05 6.37 1.74
N ILE A 24 9.73 6.41 1.59
CA ILE A 24 8.98 5.28 1.04
C ILE A 24 8.16 5.79 -0.13
N TYR A 25 7.58 4.87 -0.87
CA TYR A 25 6.66 5.20 -1.93
C TYR A 25 5.24 5.01 -1.43
N ILE A 26 4.33 5.83 -1.93
CA ILE A 26 2.90 5.53 -1.81
C ILE A 26 2.41 5.43 -3.23
N ASP A 27 2.01 4.22 -3.64
CA ASP A 27 1.53 3.97 -4.97
C ASP A 27 0.01 4.01 -4.96
N VAL A 28 -0.57 4.92 -5.71
CA VAL A 28 -2.02 4.97 -5.84
C VAL A 28 -2.40 4.22 -7.09
N HIS A 29 -3.15 3.15 -6.90
CA HIS A 29 -3.63 2.31 -7.99
C HIS A 29 -5.00 2.79 -8.40
N GLN A 30 -5.14 3.11 -9.68
CA GLN A 30 -6.44 3.41 -10.27
C GLN A 30 -6.90 2.15 -10.99
N LYS A 31 -8.05 1.64 -10.61
CA LYS A 31 -8.56 0.42 -11.24
C LYS A 31 -8.86 0.68 -12.71
N ILE A 32 -8.29 -0.14 -13.56
CA ILE A 32 -8.64 -0.17 -14.97
C ILE A 32 -9.64 -1.30 -15.19
N GLN A 33 -9.34 -2.48 -14.64
CA GLN A 33 -10.19 -3.64 -14.81
C GLN A 33 -9.91 -4.62 -13.69
N GLY A 34 -10.92 -5.35 -13.25
CA GLY A 34 -10.76 -6.35 -12.22
C GLY A 34 -11.51 -5.97 -10.96
N ASN A 35 -11.40 -6.83 -9.94
CA ASN A 35 -12.13 -6.66 -8.69
C ASN A 35 -11.20 -6.08 -7.62
N LEU A 36 -11.33 -4.80 -7.39
CA LEU A 36 -10.53 -4.08 -6.40
C LEU A 36 -11.46 -3.51 -5.35
N ALA A 37 -10.97 -3.31 -4.13
CA ALA A 37 -11.81 -2.86 -3.02
C ALA A 37 -12.42 -1.49 -3.23
N GLY A 38 -11.88 -0.70 -4.12
CA GLY A 38 -12.42 0.61 -4.46
C GLY A 38 -11.91 0.99 -5.82
N ASP A 39 -12.27 2.17 -6.29
CA ASP A 39 -11.77 2.63 -7.58
C ASP A 39 -10.31 3.02 -7.50
N TYR A 40 -9.87 3.47 -6.34
CA TYR A 40 -8.49 3.86 -6.11
C TYR A 40 -8.02 3.28 -4.78
N ILE A 41 -6.79 2.78 -4.76
CA ILE A 41 -6.18 2.26 -3.53
C ILE A 41 -4.78 2.82 -3.42
N ALA A 42 -4.46 3.43 -2.28
CA ALA A 42 -3.13 3.95 -2.01
C ALA A 42 -2.39 2.96 -1.10
N VAL A 43 -1.23 2.53 -1.54
CA VAL A 43 -0.48 1.46 -0.88
C VAL A 43 0.93 1.94 -0.57
N PRO A 44 1.27 2.10 0.72
CA PRO A 44 2.67 2.37 1.06
C PRO A 44 3.54 1.20 0.66
N ASN A 45 4.70 1.50 0.10
CA ASN A 45 5.51 0.40 -0.38
C ASN A 45 7.00 0.76 -0.43
N LEU A 46 7.81 -0.24 -0.20
CA LEU A 46 9.22 -0.25 -0.55
C LEU A 46 9.33 -1.13 -1.78
N VAL A 47 10.43 -1.07 -2.47
CA VAL A 47 10.54 -1.75 -3.77
C VAL A 47 10.07 -3.20 -3.71
N ASN A 48 10.42 -3.92 -2.64
CA ASN A 48 10.12 -5.34 -2.55
C ASN A 48 9.08 -5.69 -1.49
N ILE A 49 8.57 -4.71 -0.76
CA ILE A 49 7.68 -4.97 0.36
C ILE A 49 6.53 -4.00 0.30
N VAL A 50 5.32 -4.53 0.43
CA VAL A 50 4.10 -3.73 0.42
C VAL A 50 3.59 -3.65 1.85
N ALA A 51 3.05 -2.50 2.22
CA ALA A 51 2.52 -2.29 3.55
C ALA A 51 1.35 -3.23 3.83
N LYS A 52 1.12 -3.50 5.10
CA LYS A 52 -0.02 -4.32 5.53
C LYS A 52 -1.32 -3.66 5.08
N PRO A 53 -2.36 -4.46 4.82
CA PRO A 53 -3.64 -3.91 4.36
C PRO A 53 -4.20 -2.83 5.27
N GLU A 54 -3.97 -2.92 6.57
CA GLU A 54 -4.50 -1.93 7.52
C GLU A 54 -3.88 -0.55 7.32
N HIS A 55 -2.78 -0.44 6.57
CA HIS A 55 -2.14 0.84 6.30
C HIS A 55 -2.44 1.35 4.89
N GLN A 56 -3.27 0.64 4.15
CA GLN A 56 -3.64 1.05 2.81
C GLN A 56 -4.91 1.88 2.86
N GLY A 57 -5.05 2.81 1.92
CA GLY A 57 -6.23 3.65 1.84
C GLY A 57 -7.00 3.40 0.57
N ALA A 58 -8.30 3.62 0.62
CA ALA A 58 -9.16 3.45 -0.54
C ALA A 58 -10.05 4.67 -0.69
N GLY A 59 -10.52 4.90 -1.89
CA GLY A 59 -11.41 6.03 -2.15
C GLY A 59 -11.96 5.98 -3.55
N SER A 60 -12.82 6.95 -3.83
CA SER A 60 -13.42 7.09 -5.16
C SER A 60 -12.60 8.02 -6.05
N SER A 61 -11.52 8.56 -5.54
CA SER A 61 -10.59 9.37 -6.33
C SER A 61 -9.18 9.13 -5.82
N GLU A 62 -8.21 9.53 -6.63
CA GLU A 62 -6.81 9.42 -6.25
C GLU A 62 -6.55 10.16 -4.94
N GLN A 63 -7.09 11.37 -4.81
CA GLN A 63 -6.88 12.17 -3.63
C GLN A 63 -7.50 11.53 -2.39
N GLU A 64 -8.70 10.99 -2.51
CA GLU A 64 -9.36 10.33 -1.38
C GLU A 64 -8.55 9.12 -0.90
N ALA A 65 -8.08 8.30 -1.84
CA ALA A 65 -7.30 7.13 -1.49
C ALA A 65 -6.01 7.53 -0.80
N LEU A 66 -5.33 8.55 -1.35
CA LEU A 66 -4.09 9.02 -0.77
C LEU A 66 -4.31 9.59 0.63
N GLU A 67 -5.34 10.42 0.80
CA GLU A 67 -5.65 10.99 2.11
C GLU A 67 -6.02 9.92 3.12
N SER A 68 -6.78 8.92 2.69
CA SER A 68 -7.14 7.82 3.56
C SER A 68 -5.89 7.07 4.04
N CYS A 69 -4.97 6.81 3.13
CA CYS A 69 -3.71 6.15 3.48
C CYS A 69 -2.90 7.00 4.44
N LEU A 70 -2.71 8.29 4.12
CA LEU A 70 -1.91 9.17 4.97
C LEU A 70 -2.50 9.29 6.37
N LYS A 71 -3.82 9.31 6.47
CA LYS A 71 -4.48 9.38 7.76
C LYS A 71 -4.19 8.14 8.60
N LYS A 72 -4.20 6.98 7.96
CA LYS A 72 -3.96 5.71 8.66
C LYS A 72 -2.53 5.57 9.15
N ILE A 73 -1.57 6.15 8.43
CA ILE A 73 -0.16 6.01 8.80
C ILE A 73 0.40 7.23 9.52
N LYS A 74 -0.45 8.20 9.82
CA LYS A 74 -0.02 9.40 10.51
C LYS A 74 0.58 9.04 11.86
N GLY A 75 1.77 9.53 12.12
CA GLY A 75 2.42 9.30 13.41
C GLY A 75 3.10 7.96 13.57
N LEU A 76 2.97 7.07 12.61
CA LEU A 76 3.63 5.77 12.70
C LEU A 76 5.05 5.85 12.16
N ASN A 77 5.92 5.02 12.71
CA ASN A 77 7.26 4.90 12.17
C ASN A 77 7.24 4.09 10.89
N ILE A 78 8.19 4.38 10.01
CA ILE A 78 8.26 3.68 8.73
C ILE A 78 8.33 2.16 8.93
N GLU A 79 9.14 1.71 9.90
CA GLU A 79 9.30 0.26 10.11
C GLU A 79 8.01 -0.41 10.52
N ASP A 80 7.06 0.33 11.11
CA ASP A 80 5.82 -0.27 11.59
C ASP A 80 4.80 -0.44 10.48
N LEU A 81 5.06 0.13 9.30
CA LEU A 81 4.11 0.05 8.20
C LEU A 81 4.16 -1.27 7.46
N PHE A 82 5.29 -1.97 7.55
CA PHE A 82 5.52 -3.15 6.72
C PHE A 82 5.57 -4.41 7.56
N PRO A 83 5.27 -5.56 6.94
CA PRO A 83 5.41 -6.82 7.67
C PRO A 83 6.86 -7.01 8.11
N THR A 84 7.05 -7.61 9.26
CA THR A 84 8.37 -7.98 9.69
C THR A 84 8.86 -9.09 8.78
N THR A 85 10.00 -8.85 8.13
CA THR A 85 10.45 -9.89 7.33
C THR A 85 11.71 -10.30 7.84
N GLY A 86 11.92 -10.81 8.35
CA GLY A 86 13.11 -11.31 8.36
C GLY A 86 13.38 -11.67 7.03
N SER A 87 13.49 -11.50 6.73
CA SER A 87 13.60 -11.92 5.81
C SER A 87 12.89 -12.76 5.45
N GLY A 88 12.52 -12.72 5.34
CA GLY A 88 11.72 -13.40 4.84
C GLY A 88 10.79 -13.84 5.54
N GLN A 89 10.68 -13.78 5.94
CA GLN A 89 9.97 -14.18 6.32
C GLN A 89 9.08 -14.27 6.89
N ALA A 90 8.95 -14.54 7.17
CA ALA A 90 8.19 -14.72 7.62
C ALA A 90 7.52 -14.56 8.51
N PRO A 91 7.18 -14.67 8.87
CA PRO A 91 6.56 -14.41 9.54
C PRO A 91 6.02 -14.48 10.52
N ALA A 92 6.07 -14.56 10.91
CA ALA A 92 5.75 -14.69 11.58
C ALA A 92 5.36 -14.46 12.48
N ALA A 93 5.51 -14.37 12.89
CA ALA A 93 5.32 -14.26 13.61
C ALA A 93 5.07 -13.71 14.38
N PRO A 94 5.01 -13.59 14.77
CA PRO A 94 4.81 -13.10 15.51
C PRO A 94 4.77 -12.62 16.26
N LYS A 95 4.79 -12.35 16.61
CA LYS A 95 4.82 -12.09 17.32
C LYS A 95 4.53 -11.75 17.93
N LYS A 96 4.50 -11.62 18.27
CA LYS A 96 4.31 -11.47 18.94
C LYS A 96 4.14 -11.24 19.38
N LYS A 97 4.14 -11.11 19.54
CA LYS A 97 4.05 -11.07 20.13
C LYS A 97 3.85 -10.96 20.43
#